data_ca934d4eaee203850efdcc27f8133224
#
_entry.id   ca934d4eaee203850efdcc27f8133224
#
_cell.length_a   1.000
_cell.length_b   1.000
_cell.length_c   1.000
_cell.angle_alpha   90.00
_cell.angle_beta   90.00
_cell.angle_gamma   90.00
#
_symmetry.space_group_name_H-M   'P 1'
#
loop_
_entity.id
_entity.type
_entity.pdbx_description
1 polymer ?
#
loop_
_entity_poly.entity_id
_entity_poly.type
_entity_poly.pdbx_seq_one_letter_code
_entity_poly.pdbx_strand_id
1 'polypeptide(L)'
;MENFKSFPNAKTPSYFALKDFFEITQKHKEFLKNEGDANGETVRFCFHKSPNDSLHVMLIYHPYKKQIPEQIFLYTDSYYLVLNGKMSLINLKTKERVILDQKNSFLGKVERNIPYQMEILSESILFMEIRERNVQEKI
;
A
#
# COMPACT_ATOMS: atom_id res chain seq x y z
N MET A 1 -8.26 -11.52 12.90
CA MET A 1 -7.85 -12.28 11.70
C MET A 1 -6.66 -13.15 12.04
N GLU A 2 -6.72 -14.43 11.76
CA GLU A 2 -5.60 -15.35 12.01
C GLU A 2 -4.32 -14.86 11.35
N ASN A 3 -3.19 -15.15 11.95
CA ASN A 3 -1.84 -14.83 11.48
C ASN A 3 -1.50 -13.33 11.50
N PHE A 4 -2.43 -12.46 11.87
CA PHE A 4 -2.20 -11.02 11.92
C PHE A 4 -2.66 -10.43 13.25
N LYS A 5 -1.95 -9.41 13.69
CA LYS A 5 -2.23 -8.68 14.93
C LYS A 5 -2.45 -7.20 14.62
N SER A 6 -3.52 -6.63 15.20
CA SER A 6 -3.77 -5.20 15.11
C SER A 6 -2.64 -4.39 15.77
N PHE A 7 -2.28 -3.28 15.14
CA PHE A 7 -1.27 -2.36 15.64
C PHE A 7 -1.94 -0.99 15.91
N PRO A 8 -2.39 -0.74 17.15
CA PRO A 8 -3.27 0.41 17.44
C PRO A 8 -2.62 1.78 17.28
N ASN A 9 -1.28 1.86 17.31
CA ASN A 9 -0.55 3.13 17.19
C ASN A 9 -0.16 3.48 15.77
N ALA A 10 -0.54 2.68 14.77
CA ALA A 10 -0.28 3.01 13.38
C ALA A 10 -1.18 4.16 12.91
N LYS A 11 -0.66 5.01 12.03
CA LYS A 11 -1.44 6.11 11.42
C LYS A 11 -2.63 5.61 10.61
N THR A 12 -2.48 4.45 9.97
CA THR A 12 -3.51 3.75 9.22
C THR A 12 -3.82 2.46 9.96
N PRO A 13 -5.10 2.07 10.11
CA PRO A 13 -5.43 0.77 10.69
C PRO A 13 -4.63 -0.34 10.02
N SER A 14 -3.83 -1.04 10.80
CA SER A 14 -2.84 -1.98 10.30
C SER A 14 -2.85 -3.27 11.09
N TYR A 15 -2.64 -4.38 10.37
CA TYR A 15 -2.52 -5.71 10.95
C TYR A 15 -1.17 -6.29 10.53
N PHE A 16 -0.30 -6.55 11.50
CA PHE A 16 1.05 -7.05 11.25
C PHE A 16 1.09 -8.57 11.33
N ALA A 17 1.91 -9.18 10.48
CA ALA A 17 2.09 -10.63 10.45
C ALA A 17 2.65 -11.15 11.77
N LEU A 18 2.10 -12.27 12.23
CA LEU A 18 2.52 -12.97 13.45
C LEU A 18 3.43 -14.16 13.16
N LYS A 19 3.39 -14.70 11.94
CA LYS A 19 4.08 -15.92 11.56
C LYS A 19 5.13 -15.67 10.49
N ASP A 20 6.10 -16.57 10.44
CA ASP A 20 7.17 -16.53 9.42
C ASP A 20 6.75 -17.17 8.10
N PHE A 21 5.70 -17.95 8.12
CA PHE A 21 5.20 -18.68 6.95
C PHE A 21 3.68 -18.64 6.95
N PHE A 22 3.09 -18.00 5.93
CA PHE A 22 1.65 -17.85 5.81
C PHE A 22 1.29 -17.53 4.36
N GLU A 23 0.01 -17.64 4.04
CA GLU A 23 -0.55 -17.26 2.75
C GLU A 23 -1.63 -16.19 2.91
N ILE A 24 -1.87 -15.44 1.84
CA ILE A 24 -2.99 -14.51 1.73
C ILE A 24 -4.05 -15.16 0.85
N THR A 25 -5.24 -15.25 1.39
CA THR A 25 -6.38 -15.88 0.73
C THR A 25 -7.45 -14.86 0.38
N GLN A 26 -8.50 -15.32 -0.31
CA GLN A 26 -9.66 -14.48 -0.59
C GLN A 26 -10.32 -13.96 0.70
N LYS A 27 -10.26 -14.71 1.80
CA LYS A 27 -10.79 -14.27 3.10
C LYS A 27 -10.07 -13.04 3.63
N HIS A 28 -8.77 -12.93 3.42
CA HIS A 28 -8.00 -11.75 3.80
C HIS A 28 -8.44 -10.52 3.01
N LYS A 29 -8.65 -10.69 1.71
CA LYS A 29 -9.13 -9.60 0.85
C LYS A 29 -10.51 -9.12 1.28
N GLU A 30 -11.42 -10.06 1.57
CA GLU A 30 -12.77 -9.74 2.04
C GLU A 30 -12.75 -9.04 3.39
N PHE A 31 -11.88 -9.48 4.30
CA PHE A 31 -11.70 -8.84 5.60
C PHE A 31 -11.29 -7.38 5.44
N LEU A 32 -10.29 -7.08 4.62
CA LEU A 32 -9.86 -5.69 4.37
C LEU A 32 -10.97 -4.85 3.76
N LYS A 33 -11.68 -5.39 2.78
CA LYS A 33 -12.79 -4.69 2.14
C LYS A 33 -13.90 -4.38 3.13
N ASN A 34 -14.33 -5.36 3.92
CA ASN A 34 -15.39 -5.18 4.89
C ASN A 34 -15.00 -4.18 5.97
N GLU A 35 -13.78 -4.27 6.46
CA GLU A 35 -13.25 -3.38 7.49
C GLU A 35 -13.15 -1.94 6.97
N GLY A 36 -12.59 -1.76 5.78
CA GLY A 36 -12.45 -0.44 5.16
C GLY A 36 -13.80 0.18 4.80
N ASP A 37 -14.70 -0.58 4.21
CA ASP A 37 -16.03 -0.10 3.84
C ASP A 37 -16.87 0.28 5.07
N ALA A 38 -16.80 -0.53 6.14
CA ALA A 38 -17.54 -0.28 7.37
C ALA A 38 -17.09 0.99 8.08
N ASN A 39 -15.80 1.28 8.07
CA ASN A 39 -15.21 2.40 8.81
C ASN A 39 -14.91 3.63 7.93
N GLY A 40 -15.02 3.50 6.60
CA GLY A 40 -14.68 4.57 5.68
C GLY A 40 -13.19 4.94 5.72
N GLU A 41 -12.34 3.98 6.06
CA GLU A 41 -10.91 4.19 6.25
C GLU A 41 -10.07 3.25 5.41
N THR A 42 -8.87 3.70 5.06
CA THR A 42 -7.83 2.84 4.53
C THR A 42 -7.42 1.81 5.58
N VAL A 43 -7.27 0.56 5.17
CA VAL A 43 -6.84 -0.52 6.06
C VAL A 43 -5.82 -1.38 5.33
N ARG A 44 -4.88 -1.97 6.06
CA ARG A 44 -3.80 -2.74 5.46
C ARG A 44 -3.36 -3.94 6.29
N PHE A 45 -2.91 -4.98 5.58
CA PHE A 45 -2.06 -6.02 6.15
C PHE A 45 -0.61 -5.69 5.87
N CYS A 46 0.22 -5.74 6.90
CA CYS A 46 1.67 -5.62 6.79
C CYS A 46 2.28 -7.01 6.91
N PHE A 47 2.97 -7.45 5.87
CA PHE A 47 3.56 -8.80 5.84
C PHE A 47 4.86 -8.86 6.61
N HIS A 48 5.50 -7.72 6.84
CA HIS A 48 6.60 -7.59 7.78
C HIS A 48 6.05 -7.61 9.22
N LYS A 49 6.81 -8.15 10.15
CA LYS A 49 6.37 -8.33 11.54
C LYS A 49 6.42 -7.05 12.35
N SER A 50 7.22 -6.11 11.95
CA SER A 50 7.51 -4.88 12.68
C SER A 50 7.82 -3.74 11.71
N PRO A 51 7.52 -2.47 12.09
CA PRO A 51 7.98 -1.31 11.31
C PRO A 51 9.49 -1.24 11.13
N ASN A 52 10.25 -1.97 11.95
CA ASN A 52 11.72 -1.99 11.91
C ASN A 52 12.30 -2.99 10.90
N ASP A 53 11.47 -3.84 10.30
CA ASP A 53 11.93 -4.80 9.30
C ASP A 53 12.48 -4.08 8.06
N SER A 54 13.47 -4.68 7.42
CA SER A 54 14.18 -4.07 6.28
C SER A 54 13.33 -3.99 5.03
N LEU A 55 12.38 -4.91 4.83
CA LEU A 55 11.48 -4.92 3.70
C LEU A 55 10.05 -4.73 4.18
N HIS A 56 9.39 -3.70 3.65
CA HIS A 56 7.99 -3.43 3.93
C HIS A 56 7.14 -3.89 2.74
N VAL A 57 6.25 -4.84 3.00
CA VAL A 57 5.30 -5.36 2.02
C VAL A 57 3.91 -5.26 2.62
N MET A 58 3.03 -4.55 1.93
CA MET A 58 1.70 -4.25 2.44
C MET A 58 0.62 -4.52 1.40
N LEU A 59 -0.47 -5.10 1.84
CA LEU A 59 -1.71 -5.20 1.06
C LEU A 59 -2.67 -4.15 1.61
N ILE A 60 -3.08 -3.22 0.76
CA ILE A 60 -3.79 -2.00 1.17
C ILE A 60 -5.14 -1.93 0.46
N TYR A 61 -6.19 -1.63 1.22
CA TYR A 61 -7.51 -1.33 0.69
C TYR A 61 -7.90 0.12 1.01
N HIS A 62 -8.26 0.87 -0.04
CA HIS A 62 -8.87 2.20 0.08
C HIS A 62 -10.33 2.11 -0.33
N PRO A 63 -11.27 2.47 0.56
CA PRO A 63 -12.71 2.30 0.28
C PRO A 63 -13.34 3.39 -0.59
N TYR A 64 -12.60 4.44 -0.94
CA TYR A 64 -13.15 5.57 -1.70
C TYR A 64 -12.06 6.25 -2.53
N LYS A 65 -12.49 7.03 -3.54
CA LYS A 65 -11.57 7.86 -4.31
C LYS A 65 -10.89 8.86 -3.39
N LYS A 66 -9.59 8.91 -3.46
CA LYS A 66 -8.81 9.79 -2.60
C LYS A 66 -7.53 10.23 -3.31
N GLN A 67 -7.20 11.49 -3.13
CA GLN A 67 -5.89 11.99 -3.49
C GLN A 67 -4.95 11.74 -2.31
N ILE A 68 -3.91 10.97 -2.56
CA ILE A 68 -2.89 10.68 -1.55
C ILE A 68 -1.90 11.85 -1.55
N PRO A 69 -1.50 12.38 -0.39
CA PRO A 69 -0.51 13.46 -0.32
C PRO A 69 0.78 13.12 -1.06
N GLU A 70 1.48 14.16 -1.50
CA GLU A 70 2.79 13.98 -2.16
C GLU A 70 3.72 13.15 -1.31
N GLN A 71 4.46 12.27 -1.94
CA GLN A 71 5.41 11.39 -1.29
C GLN A 71 6.77 11.50 -1.95
N ILE A 72 7.80 11.30 -1.15
CA ILE A 72 9.17 11.15 -1.62
C ILE A 72 9.89 10.22 -0.65
N PHE A 73 10.42 9.12 -1.17
CA PHE A 73 11.24 8.21 -0.38
C PHE A 73 12.70 8.38 -0.78
N LEU A 74 13.49 8.86 0.17
CA LEU A 74 14.93 9.00 0.02
C LEU A 74 15.55 7.60 0.19
N TYR A 75 16.48 7.24 -0.67
CA TYR A 75 17.28 6.01 -0.61
C TYR A 75 16.55 4.70 -0.89
N THR A 76 15.24 4.71 -1.11
CA THR A 76 14.49 3.47 -1.40
C THR A 76 13.56 3.64 -2.58
N ASP A 77 13.48 2.60 -3.40
CA ASP A 77 12.51 2.51 -4.48
C ASP A 77 11.18 1.98 -3.93
N SER A 78 10.08 2.37 -4.54
CA SER A 78 8.75 1.88 -4.19
C SER A 78 8.11 1.19 -5.39
N TYR A 79 7.38 0.12 -5.12
CA TYR A 79 6.66 -0.64 -6.14
C TYR A 79 5.18 -0.72 -5.75
N TYR A 80 4.32 -0.55 -6.73
CA TYR A 80 2.87 -0.62 -6.55
C TYR A 80 2.28 -1.63 -7.51
N LEU A 81 1.56 -2.61 -6.96
CA LEU A 81 0.90 -3.67 -7.72
C LEU A 81 -0.61 -3.57 -7.50
N VAL A 82 -1.37 -3.29 -8.55
CA VAL A 82 -2.83 -3.18 -8.46
C VAL A 82 -3.47 -4.54 -8.63
N LEU A 83 -4.26 -4.95 -7.64
CA LEU A 83 -5.00 -6.22 -7.66
C LEU A 83 -6.47 -6.01 -8.06
N ASN A 84 -7.05 -4.87 -7.70
CA ASN A 84 -8.43 -4.52 -8.09
C ASN A 84 -8.59 -3.01 -8.03
N GLY A 85 -9.16 -2.43 -9.07
CA GLY A 85 -9.36 -0.99 -9.16
C GLY A 85 -8.36 -0.32 -10.09
N LYS A 86 -8.20 0.98 -9.91
CA LYS A 86 -7.36 1.80 -10.79
C LYS A 86 -6.72 2.94 -10.02
N MET A 87 -5.45 3.20 -10.28
CA MET A 87 -4.74 4.34 -9.72
C MET A 87 -3.84 5.00 -10.76
N SER A 88 -3.46 6.24 -10.51
CA SER A 88 -2.37 6.88 -11.25
C SER A 88 -1.22 7.22 -10.33
N LEU A 89 -0.02 7.21 -10.89
CA LEU A 89 1.19 7.73 -10.27
C LEU A 89 1.69 8.88 -11.14
N ILE A 90 1.91 10.04 -10.54
CA ILE A 90 2.34 11.24 -11.24
C ILE A 90 3.72 11.63 -10.73
N ASN A 91 4.69 11.66 -11.63
CA ASN A 91 6.00 12.22 -11.32
C ASN A 91 5.88 13.73 -11.26
N LEU A 92 6.03 14.31 -10.09
CA LEU A 92 5.82 15.75 -9.90
C LEU A 92 6.92 16.61 -10.52
N LYS A 93 8.07 16.01 -10.81
CA LYS A 93 9.20 16.70 -11.44
C LYS A 93 9.01 16.81 -12.94
N THR A 94 8.65 15.72 -13.60
CA THR A 94 8.50 15.66 -15.07
C THR A 94 7.08 15.83 -15.54
N LYS A 95 6.10 15.69 -14.65
CA LYS A 95 4.65 15.65 -14.93
C LYS A 95 4.21 14.40 -15.70
N GLU A 96 5.10 13.45 -15.86
CA GLU A 96 4.78 12.16 -16.44
C GLU A 96 3.80 11.41 -15.55
N ARG A 97 2.84 10.73 -16.18
CA ARG A 97 1.79 10.02 -15.47
C ARG A 97 1.67 8.60 -16.00
N VAL A 98 1.56 7.64 -15.10
CA VAL A 98 1.23 6.25 -15.44
C VAL A 98 -0.08 5.88 -14.76
N ILE A 99 -0.88 5.05 -15.43
CA ILE A 99 -2.13 4.54 -14.91
C ILE A 99 -1.99 3.05 -14.74
N LEU A 100 -2.31 2.56 -13.53
CA LEU A 100 -2.22 1.15 -13.17
C LEU A 100 -3.61 0.58 -12.94
N ASP A 101 -3.87 -0.58 -13.53
CA ASP A 101 -5.07 -1.39 -13.29
C ASP A 101 -4.68 -2.87 -13.36
N GLN A 102 -5.61 -3.78 -12.98
CA GLN A 102 -5.27 -5.19 -12.95
C GLN A 102 -5.17 -5.86 -14.33
N LYS A 103 -5.58 -5.19 -15.41
CA LYS A 103 -5.65 -5.81 -16.73
C LYS A 103 -4.50 -5.44 -17.64
N ASN A 104 -4.16 -4.17 -17.72
CA ASN A 104 -3.24 -3.66 -18.73
C ASN A 104 -1.86 -3.36 -18.17
N SER A 105 -1.81 -2.53 -17.16
CA SER A 105 -0.57 -2.08 -16.55
C SER A 105 -0.72 -2.16 -15.04
N PHE A 106 -0.31 -3.25 -14.44
CA PHE A 106 -0.64 -3.58 -13.05
C PHE A 106 0.50 -3.29 -12.06
N LEU A 107 1.73 -3.06 -12.55
CA LEU A 107 2.89 -2.83 -11.69
C LEU A 107 3.57 -1.52 -12.08
N GLY A 108 3.77 -0.65 -11.10
CA GLY A 108 4.51 0.59 -11.27
C GLY A 108 5.67 0.66 -10.31
N LYS A 109 6.72 1.36 -10.72
CA LYS A 109 7.90 1.63 -9.90
C LYS A 109 8.10 3.13 -9.80
N VAL A 110 8.41 3.60 -8.60
CA VAL A 110 8.89 4.96 -8.37
C VAL A 110 10.29 4.84 -7.77
N GLU A 111 11.28 5.33 -8.49
CA GLU A 111 12.65 5.35 -8.00
C GLU A 111 12.82 6.31 -6.81
N ARG A 112 13.83 6.04 -6.02
CA ARG A 112 14.19 6.89 -4.88
C ARG A 112 14.39 8.34 -5.33
N ASN A 113 14.09 9.26 -4.45
CA ASN A 113 14.25 10.69 -4.65
C ASN A 113 13.35 11.31 -5.73
N ILE A 114 12.37 10.57 -6.23
CA ILE A 114 11.38 11.12 -7.16
C ILE A 114 10.15 11.58 -6.36
N PRO A 115 9.83 12.87 -6.35
CA PRO A 115 8.57 13.32 -5.77
C PRO A 115 7.42 12.87 -6.66
N TYR A 116 6.41 12.27 -6.05
CA TYR A 116 5.28 11.73 -6.80
C TYR A 116 3.99 11.87 -6.03
N GLN A 117 2.89 11.74 -6.75
CA GLN A 117 1.57 11.73 -6.17
C GLN A 117 0.78 10.54 -6.70
N MET A 118 0.07 9.89 -5.79
CA MET A 118 -0.84 8.80 -6.09
C MET A 118 -2.27 9.34 -6.10
N GLU A 119 -3.05 8.93 -7.09
CA GLU A 119 -4.47 9.26 -7.16
C GLU A 119 -5.27 7.99 -7.40
N ILE A 120 -6.28 7.75 -6.57
CA ILE A 120 -7.18 6.62 -6.73
C ILE A 120 -8.28 7.03 -7.72
N LEU A 121 -8.39 6.29 -8.82
CA LEU A 121 -9.30 6.61 -9.93
C LEU A 121 -10.60 5.81 -9.93
N SER A 122 -10.65 4.72 -9.18
CA SER A 122 -11.85 3.89 -8.99
C SER A 122 -12.56 4.21 -7.68
N GLU A 123 -13.75 3.70 -7.48
CA GLU A 123 -14.51 3.91 -6.23
C GLU A 123 -13.80 3.32 -5.02
N SER A 124 -13.11 2.22 -5.23
CA SER A 124 -12.24 1.58 -4.23
C SER A 124 -11.06 0.97 -4.93
N ILE A 125 -10.03 0.62 -4.18
CA ILE A 125 -8.84 -0.02 -4.74
C ILE A 125 -8.23 -0.98 -3.74
N LEU A 126 -7.74 -2.10 -4.26
CA LEU A 126 -6.91 -3.05 -3.54
C LEU A 126 -5.57 -3.13 -4.26
N PHE A 127 -4.49 -2.85 -3.54
CA PHE A 127 -3.15 -2.83 -4.13
C PHE A 127 -2.09 -3.23 -3.12
N MET A 128 -0.93 -3.61 -3.63
CA MET A 128 0.24 -3.87 -2.80
C MET A 128 1.26 -2.75 -2.96
N GLU A 129 1.88 -2.37 -1.86
CA GLU A 129 3.04 -1.50 -1.83
C GLU A 129 4.22 -2.28 -1.29
N ILE A 130 5.34 -2.22 -2.01
CA ILE A 130 6.58 -2.91 -1.65
C ILE A 130 7.71 -1.90 -1.67
N ARG A 131 8.43 -1.75 -0.55
CA ARG A 131 9.63 -0.92 -0.50
C ARG A 131 10.57 -1.38 0.62
N GLU A 132 11.84 -1.10 0.45
CA GLU A 132 12.79 -1.28 1.54
C GLU A 132 12.60 -0.19 2.58
N ARG A 133 12.77 -0.55 3.85
CA ARG A 133 12.83 0.45 4.91
C ARG A 133 14.13 1.22 4.78
N ASN A 134 14.02 2.54 4.73
CA ASN A 134 15.19 3.40 4.82
C ASN A 134 15.65 3.47 6.29
N VAL A 135 16.88 3.04 6.56
CA VAL A 135 17.44 3.05 7.92
C VAL A 135 17.52 4.45 8.53
N GLN A 136 17.41 5.49 7.72
CA GLN A 136 17.40 6.88 8.18
C GLN A 136 16.01 7.42 8.44
N GLU A 137 14.95 6.68 8.08
CA GLU A 137 13.59 7.03 8.42
C GLU A 137 13.35 6.83 9.90
N LYS A 138 12.70 7.79 10.53
CA LYS A 138 12.20 7.64 11.90
C LYS A 138 10.86 6.93 11.85
N ILE A 139 10.73 5.92 12.65
CA ILE A 139 9.50 5.13 12.75
C ILE A 139 8.65 5.64 13.91
#